data_0b06e37768ec692b95180269afaddb31
#
_entry.id   0b06e37768ec692b95180269afaddb31
#
_cell.length_a   1.000
_cell.length_b   1.000
_cell.length_c   1.000
_cell.angle_alpha   90.00
_cell.angle_beta   90.00
_cell.angle_gamma   90.00
#
_symmetry.space_group_name_H-M   'P 1'
#
loop_
_entity.id
_entity.type
_entity.pdbx_description
1 polymer ?
#
loop_
_entity_poly.entity_id
_entity_poly.type
_entity_poly.pdbx_seq_one_letter_code
_entity_poly.pdbx_strand_id
1 'polypeptide(L)'
;SGGIFDGRYLYFSPLMNGNSFHGEVLRYDTTSNFESPNSWSTFDASANGVGDDPVGYSGGIFDGRYIYFAPFKDSNGQYHGEVLRYDTTFQE
;
A
#
# COMPACT_ATOMS: atom_id res chain seq x y z
N SER A 1 -5.75 -5.64 -2.26
CA SER A 1 -6.13 -6.70 -3.18
C SER A 1 -5.03 -7.01 -4.18
N GLY A 2 -3.99 -7.14 -4.19
CA GLY A 2 -2.91 -7.50 -5.09
C GLY A 2 -1.58 -7.21 -4.44
N GLY A 3 -0.54 -7.86 -4.93
CA GLY A 3 0.80 -7.71 -4.41
C GLY A 3 1.75 -7.24 -5.48
N ILE A 4 2.75 -6.47 -5.07
CA ILE A 4 3.80 -5.95 -5.96
C ILE A 4 5.14 -6.30 -5.33
N PHE A 5 6.05 -6.84 -6.11
CA PHE A 5 7.36 -7.27 -5.63
C PHE A 5 8.45 -6.34 -6.16
N ASP A 6 9.33 -5.86 -5.27
CA ASP A 6 10.42 -4.95 -5.66
C ASP A 6 11.79 -5.64 -5.73
N GLY A 7 11.83 -6.96 -5.59
CA GLY A 7 13.06 -7.74 -5.55
C GLY A 7 13.39 -8.27 -4.16
N ARG A 8 12.82 -7.67 -3.12
CA ARG A 8 12.97 -8.13 -1.75
C ARG A 8 11.66 -8.10 -0.99
N TYR A 9 10.90 -7.02 -1.10
CA TYR A 9 9.66 -6.85 -0.35
C TYR A 9 8.44 -7.07 -1.23
N LEU A 10 7.42 -7.68 -0.65
CA LEU A 10 6.07 -7.72 -1.22
C LEU A 10 5.24 -6.62 -0.58
N TYR A 11 4.57 -5.84 -1.42
CA TYR A 11 3.69 -4.74 -1.00
C TYR A 11 2.27 -5.10 -1.39
N PHE A 12 1.36 -4.98 -0.45
CA PHE A 12 -0.05 -5.29 -0.69
C PHE A 12 -0.83 -3.98 -0.78
N SER A 13 -1.58 -3.82 -1.87
CA SER A 13 -2.32 -2.58 -2.11
C SER A 13 -3.43 -2.42 -1.08
N PRO A 14 -3.59 -1.20 -0.51
CA PRO A 14 -4.60 -0.96 0.52
C PRO A 14 -5.97 -0.76 -0.10
N LEU A 15 -6.84 -1.75 0.02
CA LEU A 15 -8.19 -1.67 -0.53
C LEU A 15 -9.23 -1.58 0.58
N MET A 16 -9.50 -2.68 1.25
CA MET A 16 -10.53 -2.73 2.29
C MET A 16 -10.05 -3.48 3.51
N ASN A 17 -10.49 -3.02 4.68
CA ASN A 17 -10.36 -3.74 5.93
C ASN A 17 -11.76 -3.92 6.53
N GLY A 18 -12.38 -5.05 6.28
CA GLY A 18 -13.77 -5.25 6.66
C GLY A 18 -14.71 -4.48 5.74
N ASN A 19 -15.43 -3.51 6.27
CA ASN A 19 -16.45 -2.77 5.53
C ASN A 19 -15.97 -1.42 4.99
N SER A 20 -14.71 -1.07 5.21
CA SER A 20 -14.21 0.26 4.87
C SER A 20 -13.00 0.17 3.95
N PHE A 21 -12.88 1.12 3.02
CA PHE A 21 -11.66 1.31 2.27
C PHE A 21 -10.60 1.94 3.19
N HIS A 22 -9.35 1.57 3.00
CA HIS A 22 -8.26 2.08 3.84
C HIS A 22 -7.02 2.40 3.03
N GLY A 23 -6.07 3.09 3.66
CA GLY A 23 -4.81 3.50 3.03
C GLY A 23 -3.57 2.90 3.65
N GLU A 24 -3.69 1.74 4.31
CA GLU A 24 -2.57 1.10 4.98
C GLU A 24 -1.89 0.09 4.06
N VAL A 25 -0.65 0.40 3.64
CA VAL A 25 0.15 -0.50 2.81
C VAL A 25 0.82 -1.52 3.72
N LEU A 26 0.62 -2.80 3.45
CA LEU A 26 1.27 -3.88 4.17
C LEU A 26 2.49 -4.34 3.36
N ARG A 27 3.63 -4.49 4.03
CA ARG A 27 4.88 -4.92 3.40
C ARG A 27 5.44 -6.15 4.11
N TYR A 28 5.87 -7.14 3.33
CA TYR A 28 6.52 -8.33 3.84
C TYR A 28 7.95 -8.44 3.29
N ASP A 29 8.93 -8.66 4.19
CA ASP A 29 10.31 -8.90 3.82
C ASP A 29 10.48 -10.38 3.46
N THR A 30 10.64 -10.68 2.16
CA THR A 30 10.71 -12.07 1.68
C THR A 30 11.98 -12.78 2.10
N THR A 31 12.99 -12.06 2.63
CA THR A 31 14.21 -12.67 3.15
C THR A 31 14.10 -13.10 4.61
N SER A 32 12.94 -12.85 5.24
CA SER A 32 12.72 -13.12 6.66
C SER A 32 11.63 -14.14 6.86
N ASN A 33 11.52 -14.66 8.08
CA ASN A 33 10.54 -15.69 8.42
C ASN A 33 9.12 -15.15 8.25
N PHE A 34 8.34 -15.83 7.42
CA PHE A 34 6.95 -15.43 7.13
C PHE A 34 6.09 -15.34 8.40
N GLU A 35 6.36 -16.19 9.39
CA GLU A 35 5.55 -16.23 10.61
C GLU A 35 6.00 -15.23 11.67
N SER A 36 7.12 -14.54 11.47
CA SER A 36 7.61 -13.56 12.43
C SER A 36 6.96 -12.20 12.21
N PRO A 37 6.35 -11.59 13.25
CA PRO A 37 5.77 -10.24 13.11
C PRO A 37 6.79 -9.20 12.64
N ASN A 38 8.06 -9.37 12.97
CA ASN A 38 9.10 -8.42 12.56
C ASN A 38 9.41 -8.43 11.07
N SER A 39 8.92 -9.45 10.35
CA SER A 39 9.09 -9.52 8.88
C SER A 39 8.09 -8.65 8.14
N TRP A 40 7.11 -8.10 8.84
CA TRP A 40 6.00 -7.33 8.28
C TRP A 40 6.02 -5.90 8.80
N SER A 41 5.62 -4.96 7.97
CA SER A 41 5.47 -3.57 8.38
C SER A 41 4.33 -2.93 7.61
N THR A 42 3.82 -1.83 8.15
CA THR A 42 2.69 -1.12 7.54
C THR A 42 2.99 0.37 7.45
N PHE A 43 2.38 1.03 6.48
CA PHE A 43 2.38 2.48 6.36
C PHE A 43 0.96 2.94 6.07
N ASP A 44 0.39 3.75 6.95
CA ASP A 44 -0.95 4.28 6.77
C ASP A 44 -0.87 5.68 6.16
N ALA A 45 -1.18 5.78 4.86
CA ALA A 45 -1.07 7.04 4.14
C ALA A 45 -2.02 8.09 4.72
N SER A 46 -3.24 7.71 5.09
CA SER A 46 -4.21 8.63 5.67
C SER A 46 -3.72 9.21 6.99
N ALA A 47 -3.16 8.37 7.86
CA ALA A 47 -2.69 8.80 9.17
C ALA A 47 -1.45 9.69 9.08
N ASN A 48 -0.73 9.65 7.96
CA ASN A 48 0.51 10.41 7.77
C ASN A 48 0.32 11.64 6.89
N GLY A 49 -0.91 12.05 6.64
CA GLY A 49 -1.20 13.30 5.94
C GLY A 49 -0.90 13.30 4.46
N VAL A 50 -0.89 12.13 3.84
CA VAL A 50 -0.61 11.99 2.40
C VAL A 50 -1.91 12.19 1.64
N GLY A 51 -1.90 13.11 0.66
CA GLY A 51 -3.06 13.33 -0.20
C GLY A 51 -4.30 13.83 0.55
N ASP A 52 -5.45 13.73 -0.09
CA ASP A 52 -6.72 14.15 0.49
C ASP A 52 -7.44 12.97 1.16
N ASP A 53 -7.60 11.86 0.43
CA ASP A 53 -8.29 10.67 0.95
C ASP A 53 -7.62 9.43 0.33
N PRO A 54 -6.38 9.12 0.74
CA PRO A 54 -5.56 8.06 0.11
C PRO A 54 -5.96 6.68 0.59
N VAL A 55 -7.14 6.22 0.20
CA VAL A 55 -7.68 4.91 0.56
C VAL A 55 -8.22 4.20 -0.67
N GLY A 56 -8.43 2.89 -0.57
CA GLY A 56 -9.13 2.12 -1.59
C GLY A 56 -8.35 1.97 -2.89
N TYR A 57 -7.15 1.43 -2.83
CA TYR A 57 -6.31 1.16 -3.99
C TYR A 57 -6.39 -0.30 -4.41
N SER A 58 -6.36 -0.55 -5.71
CA SER A 58 -6.57 -1.89 -6.25
C SER A 58 -5.43 -2.35 -7.13
N GLY A 59 -4.28 -2.58 -6.59
CA GLY A 59 -3.13 -3.03 -7.35
C GLY A 59 -2.13 -1.92 -7.59
N GLY A 60 -1.03 -2.23 -8.26
CA GLY A 60 0.01 -1.25 -8.48
C GLY A 60 1.11 -1.76 -9.38
N ILE A 61 2.07 -0.90 -9.66
CA ILE A 61 3.20 -1.16 -10.55
C ILE A 61 4.47 -0.64 -9.90
N PHE A 62 5.55 -1.41 -10.03
CA PHE A 62 6.89 -1.03 -9.56
C PHE A 62 7.74 -0.57 -10.75
N ASP A 63 8.37 0.61 -10.62
CA ASP A 63 9.18 1.18 -11.71
C ASP A 63 10.69 1.04 -11.48
N GLY A 64 11.09 0.29 -10.46
CA GLY A 64 12.49 0.15 -10.07
C GLY A 64 12.83 0.89 -8.79
N ARG A 65 12.03 1.84 -8.37
CA ARG A 65 12.16 2.56 -7.12
C ARG A 65 10.83 2.81 -6.44
N TYR A 66 9.84 3.28 -7.19
CA TYR A 66 8.53 3.63 -6.65
C TYR A 66 7.50 2.59 -6.99
N ILE A 67 6.55 2.41 -6.09
CA ILE A 67 5.33 1.65 -6.36
C ILE A 67 4.21 2.67 -6.50
N TYR A 68 3.44 2.54 -7.58
CA TYR A 68 2.28 3.38 -7.86
C TYR A 68 1.04 2.55 -7.70
N PHE A 69 0.19 2.90 -6.74
CA PHE A 69 -1.05 2.17 -6.49
C PHE A 69 -2.19 2.81 -7.28
N ALA A 70 -2.95 1.97 -7.98
CA ALA A 70 -4.06 2.42 -8.81
C ALA A 70 -5.26 2.79 -7.94
N PRO A 71 -5.79 4.02 -8.09
CA PRO A 71 -6.93 4.45 -7.27
C PRO A 71 -8.20 3.74 -7.70
N PHE A 72 -9.05 3.41 -6.73
CA PHE A 72 -10.32 2.75 -6.97
C PHE A 72 -11.46 3.55 -6.33
N LYS A 73 -11.69 3.42 -5.03
CA LYS A 73 -12.78 4.11 -4.35
C LYS A 73 -12.30 4.81 -3.09
N ASP A 74 -12.88 5.98 -2.81
CA ASP A 74 -12.56 6.75 -1.60
C ASP A 74 -13.40 6.27 -0.41
N SER A 75 -13.30 6.99 0.72
CA SER A 75 -14.03 6.65 1.96
C SER A 75 -15.54 6.68 1.79
N ASN A 76 -16.03 7.41 0.81
CA ASN A 76 -17.46 7.55 0.54
C ASN A 76 -17.97 6.56 -0.50
N GLY A 77 -17.12 5.64 -0.96
CA GLY A 77 -17.48 4.67 -1.98
C GLY A 77 -17.55 5.24 -3.39
N GLN A 78 -16.95 6.40 -3.63
CA GLN A 78 -16.91 7.05 -4.93
C GLN A 78 -15.58 6.74 -5.62
N TYR A 79 -15.59 6.57 -6.93
CA TYR A 79 -14.34 6.41 -7.68
C TYR A 79 -13.50 7.68 -7.54
N HIS A 80 -12.17 7.52 -7.44
CA HIS A 80 -11.26 8.67 -7.34
C HIS A 80 -10.03 8.45 -8.20
N GLY A 81 -9.32 9.54 -8.47
CA GLY A 81 -8.14 9.52 -9.34
C GLY A 81 -6.83 9.84 -8.63
N GLU A 82 -6.79 9.73 -7.31
CA GLU A 82 -5.60 10.06 -6.53
C GLU A 82 -4.66 8.86 -6.49
N VAL A 83 -3.58 8.89 -7.30
CA VAL A 83 -2.56 7.83 -7.32
C VAL A 83 -1.72 7.95 -6.05
N LEU A 84 -1.52 6.83 -5.36
CA LEU A 84 -0.63 6.75 -4.20
C LEU A 84 0.72 6.22 -4.67
N ARG A 85 1.79 6.95 -4.37
CA ARG A 85 3.15 6.54 -4.72
C ARG A 85 3.94 6.26 -3.45
N TYR A 86 4.61 5.12 -3.41
CA TYR A 86 5.44 4.72 -2.27
C TYR A 86 6.89 4.58 -2.72
N ASP A 87 7.80 5.25 -1.99
CA ASP A 87 9.24 5.17 -2.25
C ASP A 87 9.81 3.95 -1.53
N THR A 88 10.23 2.93 -2.29
CA THR A 88 10.72 1.69 -1.70
C THR A 88 12.07 1.85 -0.99
N THR A 89 12.74 3.00 -1.17
CA THR A 89 14.00 3.29 -0.48
C THR A 89 13.77 3.97 0.87
N PHE A 90 12.50 4.24 1.23
CA PHE A 90 12.16 4.87 2.50
C PHE A 90 12.50 3.93 3.67
N GLN A 91 13.17 4.48 4.68
CA GLN A 91 13.55 3.76 5.90
C GLN A 91 12.84 4.41 7.09
N GLU A 92 12.13 3.62 7.87
CA GLU A 92 11.48 4.10 9.09
C GLU A 92 12.43 4.13 10.27
#